data_60356078425c7e952652ff22f7174a11
#
_entry.id   60356078425c7e952652ff22f7174a11
#
_cell.length_a   1.000
_cell.length_b   1.000
_cell.length_c   1.000
_cell.angle_alpha   90.00
_cell.angle_beta   90.00
_cell.angle_gamma   90.00
#
_symmetry.space_group_name_H-M   'P 1'
#
loop_
_entity.id
_entity.type
_entity.pdbx_description
1 polymer ?
#
loop_
_entity_poly.entity_id
_entity_poly.type
_entity_poly.pdbx_seq_one_letter_code
_entity_poly.pdbx_strand_id
1 'polypeptide(L)'
;MSTTDKTTSKSKGWEEKDNKLYKKFQFKNFSEAFAFMTRVAMEAEKMDHHPLWTNVYNTVEVWLNTHDAGDIVTEKDRKLANKIDSLITHL
;
A
#
# COMPACT_ATOMS: atom_id res chain seq x y z
N MET A 1 10.51 12.74 15.03
CA MET A 1 10.73 12.62 14.66
C MET A 1 10.90 12.53 13.90
N SER A 2 10.94 12.50 13.63
CA SER A 2 11.14 12.30 12.96
C SER A 2 11.73 12.11 12.31
N THR A 3 12.28 12.09 12.37
CA THR A 3 13.03 11.81 11.75
C THR A 3 12.98 11.01 11.00
N THR A 4 12.82 10.44 11.29
CA THR A 4 12.80 9.52 10.75
C THR A 4 12.34 9.53 9.63
N ASP A 5 11.78 10.02 9.37
CA ASP A 5 11.28 10.10 8.34
C ASP A 5 11.99 9.91 7.31
N LYS A 6 12.96 9.98 7.37
CA LYS A 6 13.70 9.82 6.54
C LYS A 6 13.68 8.69 6.05
N THR A 7 13.65 8.03 6.63
CA THR A 7 13.64 6.80 6.29
C THR A 7 12.62 6.71 5.43
N THR A 8 12.05 7.55 5.31
CA THR A 8 11.07 7.57 4.64
C THR A 8 11.18 7.35 3.29
N SER A 9 12.13 7.53 2.69
CA SER A 9 12.25 7.18 1.34
C SER A 9 11.91 5.76 1.21
N LYS A 10 11.79 5.08 2.29
CA LYS A 10 11.49 3.73 2.26
C LYS A 10 10.06 3.42 2.44
N SER A 11 9.14 4.18 1.99
CA SER A 11 7.74 3.84 2.10
C SER A 11 7.35 3.76 3.57
N LYS A 12 7.35 4.90 4.18
CA LYS A 12 7.04 5.06 5.58
C LYS A 12 5.82 4.28 6.03
N GLY A 13 5.97 3.53 7.10
CA GLY A 13 4.88 2.74 7.65
C GLY A 13 4.72 1.39 7.00
N TRP A 14 5.44 1.14 5.93
CA TRP A 14 5.40 -0.15 5.26
C TRP A 14 6.55 -1.03 5.77
N GLU A 15 6.23 -2.26 6.07
CA GLU A 15 7.19 -3.22 6.56
C GLU A 15 7.71 -4.02 5.37
N GLU A 16 9.01 -4.14 5.24
CA GLU A 16 9.58 -4.93 4.15
C GLU A 16 9.95 -6.30 4.72
N LYS A 17 9.24 -7.33 4.30
CA LYS A 17 9.42 -8.64 4.84
C LYS A 17 9.04 -9.69 3.81
N ASP A 18 9.80 -10.76 3.73
CA ASP A 18 9.54 -11.87 2.80
C ASP A 18 9.41 -11.36 1.37
N ASN A 19 10.27 -10.40 1.01
CA ASN A 19 10.31 -9.84 -0.34
C ASN A 19 9.02 -9.12 -0.74
N LYS A 20 8.32 -8.56 0.25
CA LYS A 20 7.11 -7.79 0.01
C LYS A 20 7.08 -6.57 0.91
N LEU A 21 6.40 -5.54 0.46
CA LEU A 21 6.06 -4.42 1.32
C LEU A 21 4.69 -4.73 1.90
N TYR A 22 4.53 -4.61 3.19
CA TYR A 22 3.28 -4.91 3.87
C TYR A 22 2.80 -3.75 4.71
N LYS A 23 1.51 -3.48 4.68
CA LYS A 23 0.92 -2.49 5.58
C LYS A 23 -0.53 -2.83 5.85
N LYS A 24 -0.96 -2.60 7.09
CA LYS A 24 -2.32 -2.82 7.52
C LYS A 24 -2.98 -1.47 7.74
N PHE A 25 -4.19 -1.32 7.22
CA PHE A 25 -4.95 -0.07 7.36
C PHE A 25 -6.25 -0.37 8.08
N GLN A 26 -6.62 0.50 9.02
CA GLN A 26 -7.89 0.36 9.71
C GLN A 26 -8.70 1.62 9.54
N PHE A 27 -9.97 1.45 9.28
CA PHE A 27 -10.86 2.56 9.01
C PHE A 27 -12.01 2.57 10.03
N LYS A 28 -12.89 3.53 9.90
CA LYS A 28 -14.01 3.67 10.80
C LYS A 28 -15.02 2.55 10.59
N ASN A 29 -15.25 2.17 9.36
CA ASN A 29 -16.23 1.14 9.04
C ASN A 29 -15.92 0.52 7.67
N PHE A 30 -16.75 -0.41 7.24
CA PHE A 30 -16.54 -1.10 5.97
C PHE A 30 -16.64 -0.14 4.78
N SER A 31 -17.56 0.79 4.84
CA SER A 31 -17.74 1.72 3.72
C SER A 31 -16.48 2.54 3.47
N GLU A 32 -15.83 3.02 4.53
CA GLU A 32 -14.57 3.75 4.38
C GLU A 32 -13.47 2.83 3.86
N ALA A 33 -13.41 1.61 4.36
CA ALA A 33 -12.40 0.65 3.90
C ALA A 33 -12.59 0.37 2.41
N PHE A 34 -13.81 0.15 1.99
CA PHE A 34 -14.07 -0.18 0.60
C PHE A 34 -13.83 1.03 -0.32
N ALA A 35 -14.15 2.22 0.14
CA ALA A 35 -13.85 3.44 -0.63
C ALA A 35 -12.35 3.58 -0.84
N PHE A 36 -11.57 3.30 0.20
CA PHE A 36 -10.12 3.31 0.10
C PHE A 36 -9.65 2.27 -0.92
N MET A 37 -10.17 1.06 -0.84
CA MET A 37 -9.79 0.00 -1.77
C MET A 37 -10.11 0.38 -3.22
N THR A 38 -11.25 1.01 -3.42
CA THR A 38 -11.65 1.44 -4.76
C THR A 38 -10.64 2.44 -5.32
N ARG A 39 -10.20 3.39 -4.49
CA ARG A 39 -9.21 4.37 -4.93
C ARG A 39 -7.87 3.72 -5.22
N VAL A 40 -7.46 2.80 -4.35
CA VAL A 40 -6.21 2.07 -4.57
C VAL A 40 -6.29 1.28 -5.87
N ALA A 41 -7.44 0.64 -6.13
CA ALA A 41 -7.61 -0.15 -7.33
C ALA A 41 -7.41 0.71 -8.59
N MET A 42 -7.91 1.92 -8.58
CA MET A 42 -7.77 2.81 -9.71
C MET A 42 -6.31 3.23 -9.93
N GLU A 43 -5.59 3.51 -8.86
CA GLU A 43 -4.19 3.88 -8.99
C GLU A 43 -3.33 2.69 -9.41
N ALA A 44 -3.64 1.52 -8.89
CA ALA A 44 -2.92 0.30 -9.26
C ALA A 44 -3.12 0.02 -10.75
N GLU A 45 -4.33 0.21 -11.23
CA GLU A 45 -4.63 -0.04 -12.63
C GLU A 45 -3.89 0.93 -13.54
N LYS A 46 -3.77 2.20 -13.14
CA LYS A 46 -3.03 3.18 -13.92
C LYS A 46 -1.56 2.79 -14.05
N MET A 47 -1.02 2.18 -13.04
CA MET A 47 0.38 1.76 -13.02
C MET A 47 0.58 0.37 -13.61
N ASP A 48 -0.51 -0.31 -13.88
CA ASP A 48 -0.48 -1.71 -14.30
C ASP A 48 0.33 -2.53 -13.28
N HIS A 49 0.10 -2.28 -12.00
CA HIS A 49 0.81 -2.93 -10.91
C HIS A 49 -0.17 -3.15 -9.77
N HIS A 50 -0.52 -4.40 -9.53
CA HIS A 50 -1.66 -4.73 -8.68
C HIS A 50 -1.24 -5.33 -7.34
N PRO A 51 -1.92 -4.96 -6.26
CA PRO A 51 -1.56 -5.47 -4.94
C PRO A 51 -2.18 -6.83 -4.65
N LEU A 52 -1.58 -7.53 -3.72
CA LEU A 52 -2.23 -8.65 -3.07
C LEU A 52 -2.86 -8.03 -1.82
N TRP A 53 -4.14 -8.22 -1.61
CA TRP A 53 -4.77 -7.60 -0.45
C TRP A 53 -5.91 -8.42 0.10
N THR A 54 -6.27 -8.12 1.34
CA THR A 54 -7.43 -8.72 1.99
C THR A 54 -8.23 -7.62 2.65
N ASN A 55 -9.51 -7.88 2.83
CA ASN A 55 -10.38 -6.95 3.53
C ASN A 55 -11.32 -7.74 4.44
N VAL A 56 -11.35 -7.35 5.70
CA VAL A 56 -12.32 -7.87 6.64
C VAL A 56 -12.89 -6.67 7.35
N TYR A 57 -14.15 -6.38 7.10
CA TYR A 57 -14.87 -5.25 7.68
C TYR A 57 -14.11 -3.93 7.49
N ASN A 58 -13.54 -3.35 8.54
CA ASN A 58 -12.86 -2.06 8.47
C ASN A 58 -11.36 -2.19 8.30
N THR A 59 -10.85 -3.38 8.06
CA THR A 59 -9.41 -3.64 7.98
C THR A 59 -9.03 -4.06 6.59
N VAL A 60 -7.97 -3.43 6.07
CA VAL A 60 -7.43 -3.79 4.75
C VAL A 60 -5.95 -4.06 4.93
N GLU A 61 -5.50 -5.21 4.46
CA GLU A 61 -4.08 -5.54 4.49
C GLU A 61 -3.58 -5.59 3.07
N VAL A 62 -2.41 -5.00 2.83
CA VAL A 62 -1.88 -4.86 1.48
C VAL A 62 -0.45 -5.37 1.43
N TRP A 63 -0.16 -6.19 0.44
CA TRP A 63 1.19 -6.68 0.17
C TRP A 63 1.55 -6.30 -1.25
N LEU A 64 2.76 -5.78 -1.43
CA LEU A 64 3.24 -5.36 -2.75
C LEU A 64 4.57 -6.02 -3.08
N ASN A 65 4.67 -6.58 -4.26
CA ASN A 65 5.96 -6.98 -4.80
C ASN A 65 5.83 -7.02 -6.32
N THR A 66 6.94 -7.15 -7.01
CA THR A 66 6.95 -7.12 -8.47
C THR A 66 7.21 -8.52 -8.98
N HIS A 67 6.16 -9.14 -9.51
CA HIS A 67 6.24 -10.50 -9.99
C HIS A 67 7.27 -10.66 -11.12
N ASP A 68 7.24 -9.76 -12.08
CA ASP A 68 8.14 -9.84 -13.23
C ASP A 68 9.61 -9.70 -12.87
N ALA A 69 9.91 -9.17 -11.73
CA ALA A 69 11.29 -9.01 -11.28
C ALA A 69 11.74 -10.16 -10.39
N GLY A 70 10.95 -11.22 -10.30
CA GLY A 70 11.26 -12.36 -9.46
C GLY A 70 10.63 -12.30 -8.09
N ASP A 71 9.47 -11.68 -7.99
CA ASP A 71 8.73 -11.58 -6.73
C ASP A 71 9.51 -10.86 -5.65
N ILE A 72 10.10 -9.73 -6.00
CA ILE A 72 10.83 -8.91 -5.03
C ILE A 72 10.25 -7.50 -5.03
N VAL A 73 10.64 -6.72 -4.04
CA VAL A 73 10.25 -5.32 -3.96
C VAL A 73 11.09 -4.51 -4.93
N THR A 74 10.42 -3.70 -5.74
CA THR A 74 11.12 -2.80 -6.67
C THR A 74 10.59 -1.40 -6.52
N GLU A 75 11.07 -0.49 -7.34
CA GLU A 75 10.62 0.90 -7.31
C GLU A 75 9.14 1.02 -7.63
N LYS A 76 8.59 0.10 -8.41
CA LYS A 76 7.16 0.11 -8.70
C LYS A 76 6.35 -0.04 -7.41
N ASP A 77 6.81 -0.90 -6.51
CA ASP A 77 6.12 -1.14 -5.26
C ASP A 77 6.20 0.06 -4.34
N ARG A 78 7.37 0.71 -4.30
CA ARG A 78 7.53 1.88 -3.44
C ARG A 78 6.70 3.04 -3.97
N LYS A 79 6.61 3.16 -5.28
CA LYS A 79 5.80 4.20 -5.89
C LYS A 79 4.33 3.98 -5.59
N LEU A 80 3.86 2.75 -5.71
CA LEU A 80 2.46 2.44 -5.41
C LEU A 80 2.19 2.62 -3.92
N ALA A 81 3.11 2.20 -3.05
CA ALA A 81 2.97 2.37 -1.61
C ALA A 81 2.80 3.85 -1.26
N ASN A 82 3.62 4.71 -1.86
CA ASN A 82 3.52 6.14 -1.60
C ASN A 82 2.19 6.69 -2.10
N LYS A 83 1.73 6.21 -3.24
CA LYS A 83 0.45 6.65 -3.79
C LYS A 83 -0.69 6.22 -2.87
N ILE A 84 -0.63 4.99 -2.38
CA ILE A 84 -1.65 4.48 -1.47
C ILE A 84 -1.71 5.34 -0.21
N ASP A 85 -0.54 5.67 0.35
CA ASP A 85 -0.50 6.49 1.55
C ASP A 85 -1.10 7.87 1.31
N SER A 86 -0.91 8.42 0.12
CA SER A 86 -1.45 9.74 -0.18
C SER A 86 -2.97 9.73 -0.23
N LEU A 87 -3.58 8.59 -0.49
CA LEU A 87 -5.03 8.50 -0.56
C LEU A 87 -5.69 8.57 0.82
N ILE A 88 -4.96 8.19 1.85
CA ILE A 88 -5.50 8.20 3.20
C ILE A 88 -5.89 9.60 3.63
N THR A 89 -5.11 10.58 3.26
CA THR A 89 -5.35 11.96 3.70
C THR A 89 -6.61 12.56 3.08
N HIS A 90 -7.22 11.87 2.14
CA HIS A 90 -8.41 12.37 1.46
C HIS A 90 -9.68 11.61 1.87
N LEU A 91 -9.60 10.78 2.88
CA LEU A 91 -10.76 10.01 3.34
C LEU A 91 -11.51 10.69 4.52
#